data_9bba4376237ae7005aa4a0384acd62d4
#
_entry.id   9bba4376237ae7005aa4a0384acd62d4
#
_cell.length_a   1.000
_cell.length_b   1.000
_cell.length_c   1.000
_cell.angle_alpha   90.00
_cell.angle_beta   90.00
_cell.angle_gamma   90.00
#
_symmetry.space_group_name_H-M   'P 1'
#
loop_
_entity.id
_entity.type
_entity.pdbx_description
1 polymer ?
#
loop_
_entity_poly.entity_id
_entity_poly.type
_entity_poly.pdbx_seq_one_letter_code
_entity_poly.pdbx_strand_id
1 'polypeptide(L)'
;MIKIDAVNLTNPEKIMVAWHTGYRCNYDCTYCEATRHDNHSRHQTYDSFIETFNFVKEYTKIYGHYVNIDFTGGEPTVNPAFWDFAEHVINTEDRFRLSLTTNGAWHPKNSKRIADIFEGVTVSYHAEADIKLKSQVLENIKLLHETGIWIQVNVMMHVDYFDEC
;
A
#
# COMPACT_ATOMS: atom_id res chain seq x y z
N MET A 1 1.78 16.17 -6.96
CA MET A 1 0.75 16.16 -8.05
C MET A 1 0.03 14.83 -7.94
N ILE A 2 -1.24 14.84 -7.55
CA ILE A 2 -2.04 13.62 -7.41
C ILE A 2 -2.36 13.12 -8.81
N LYS A 3 -1.90 11.89 -9.16
CA LYS A 3 -2.36 11.21 -10.36
C LYS A 3 -3.52 10.28 -9.98
N ILE A 4 -4.70 10.61 -10.43
CA ILE A 4 -5.84 9.68 -10.43
C ILE A 4 -5.79 8.96 -11.77
N ASP A 5 -5.26 7.74 -11.79
CA ASP A 5 -4.93 7.05 -13.05
C ASP A 5 -6.09 6.25 -13.68
N ALA A 6 -7.16 5.95 -12.98
CA ALA A 6 -8.37 5.41 -13.59
C ALA A 6 -9.56 5.35 -12.63
N VAL A 7 -10.72 5.75 -13.12
CA VAL A 7 -12.00 5.38 -12.53
C VAL A 7 -12.50 4.16 -13.29
N ASN A 8 -12.53 2.98 -12.66
CA ASN A 8 -13.13 1.80 -13.28
C ASN A 8 -14.66 1.91 -13.20
N LEU A 9 -15.27 2.36 -14.28
CA LEU A 9 -16.73 2.56 -14.39
C LEU A 9 -17.53 1.26 -14.58
N THR A 10 -16.86 0.09 -14.54
CA THR A 10 -17.55 -1.20 -14.74
C THR A 10 -18.35 -1.65 -13.50
N ASN A 11 -18.09 -1.08 -12.34
CA ASN A 11 -18.92 -1.26 -11.15
C ASN A 11 -19.42 0.10 -10.65
N PRO A 12 -20.69 0.48 -10.93
CA PRO A 12 -21.22 1.79 -10.56
C PRO A 12 -21.36 2.00 -9.04
N GLU A 13 -21.16 0.96 -8.23
CA GLU A 13 -21.28 1.05 -6.77
C GLU A 13 -19.94 1.28 -6.06
N LYS A 14 -18.82 1.20 -6.77
CA LYS A 14 -17.47 1.28 -6.16
C LYS A 14 -16.54 2.15 -6.97
N ILE A 15 -15.92 3.12 -6.32
CA ILE A 15 -14.83 3.92 -6.89
C ILE A 15 -13.50 3.36 -6.37
N MET A 16 -12.55 3.13 -7.27
CA MET A 16 -11.19 2.73 -6.93
C MET A 16 -10.26 3.94 -7.06
N VAL A 17 -9.51 4.24 -6.02
CA VAL A 17 -8.49 5.30 -5.99
C VAL A 17 -7.14 4.65 -5.76
N ALA A 18 -6.24 4.70 -6.74
CA ALA A 18 -4.84 4.35 -6.53
C ALA A 18 -4.09 5.57 -5.97
N TRP A 19 -3.54 5.43 -4.77
CA TRP A 19 -2.85 6.51 -4.08
C TRP A 19 -1.36 6.21 -3.92
N HIS A 20 -0.53 6.95 -4.64
CA HIS A 20 0.91 6.91 -4.47
C HIS A 20 1.33 7.75 -3.27
N THR A 21 1.85 7.10 -2.22
CA THR A 21 2.24 7.74 -0.96
C THR A 21 3.60 8.43 -1.02
N GLY A 22 4.30 8.37 -2.14
CA GLY A 22 5.60 8.99 -2.39
C GLY A 22 6.59 8.01 -3.02
N TYR A 23 7.85 8.45 -3.10
CA TYR A 23 8.92 7.69 -3.75
C TYR A 23 9.80 6.91 -2.77
N ARG A 24 9.79 7.27 -1.48
CA ARG A 24 10.68 6.64 -0.50
C ARG A 24 10.35 5.16 -0.33
N CYS A 25 11.39 4.33 -0.47
CA CYS A 25 11.32 2.88 -0.34
C CYS A 25 12.49 2.38 0.50
N ASN A 26 12.33 1.25 1.17
CA ASN A 26 13.40 0.53 1.87
C ASN A 26 14.02 -0.58 1.00
N TYR A 27 13.57 -0.73 -0.27
CA TYR A 27 14.16 -1.59 -1.27
C TYR A 27 14.77 -0.75 -2.39
N ASP A 28 15.72 -1.35 -3.12
CA ASP A 28 16.38 -0.77 -4.29
C ASP A 28 16.33 -1.80 -5.45
N CYS A 29 15.12 -2.11 -5.88
CA CYS A 29 14.88 -3.14 -6.89
C CYS A 29 15.39 -2.71 -8.26
N THR A 30 16.17 -3.56 -8.92
CA THR A 30 16.82 -3.25 -10.21
C THR A 30 15.84 -3.01 -11.36
N TYR A 31 14.65 -3.58 -11.31
CA TYR A 31 13.59 -3.41 -12.31
C TYR A 31 12.61 -2.27 -11.98
N CYS A 32 12.72 -1.68 -10.79
CA CYS A 32 11.90 -0.52 -10.45
C CYS A 32 12.43 0.71 -11.19
N GLU A 33 11.52 1.47 -11.80
CA GLU A 33 11.93 2.69 -12.48
C GLU A 33 12.61 3.66 -11.51
N ALA A 34 13.85 4.08 -11.83
CA ALA A 34 14.67 4.93 -10.97
C ALA A 34 14.02 6.26 -10.55
N THR A 35 13.01 6.71 -11.30
CA THR A 35 12.23 7.91 -10.98
C THR A 35 11.06 7.66 -10.03
N ARG A 36 10.80 6.41 -9.67
CA ARG A 36 9.63 6.00 -8.87
C ARG A 36 9.96 5.52 -7.47
N HIS A 37 11.23 5.33 -7.15
CA HIS A 37 11.67 4.96 -5.81
C HIS A 37 13.00 5.60 -5.46
N ASP A 38 13.19 5.89 -4.19
CA ASP A 38 14.46 6.33 -3.60
C ASP A 38 14.44 6.07 -2.08
N ASN A 39 15.57 6.27 -1.43
CA ASN A 39 15.70 6.13 0.03
C ASN A 39 15.91 7.47 0.75
N HIS A 40 15.82 8.61 0.05
CA HIS A 40 16.17 9.94 0.56
C HIS A 40 15.06 10.98 0.46
N SER A 41 14.02 10.77 -0.35
CA SER A 41 12.85 11.65 -0.42
C SER A 41 12.23 11.85 0.95
N ARG A 42 11.69 13.04 1.18
CA ARG A 42 10.97 13.32 2.41
C ARG A 42 9.67 12.52 2.45
N HIS A 43 9.35 12.00 3.64
CA HIS A 43 8.03 11.44 3.89
C HIS A 43 6.96 12.51 3.77
N GLN A 44 5.80 12.14 3.27
CA GLN A 44 4.61 12.96 3.42
C GLN A 44 4.28 13.12 4.91
N THR A 45 3.83 14.31 5.28
CA THR A 45 3.35 14.58 6.62
C THR A 45 1.90 14.13 6.79
N TYR A 46 1.45 13.97 8.02
CA TYR A 46 0.06 13.70 8.32
C TYR A 46 -0.89 14.75 7.72
N ASP A 47 -0.57 16.03 7.84
CA ASP A 47 -1.38 17.12 7.29
C ASP A 47 -1.48 17.04 5.76
N SER A 48 -0.38 16.67 5.07
CA SER A 48 -0.39 16.47 3.62
C SER A 48 -1.28 15.29 3.21
N PHE A 49 -1.32 14.22 3.99
CA PHE A 49 -2.25 13.11 3.77
C PHE A 49 -3.70 13.57 3.95
N ILE A 50 -3.99 14.31 5.01
CA ILE A 50 -5.34 14.84 5.28
C ILE A 50 -5.80 15.79 4.18
N GLU A 51 -4.95 16.70 3.72
CA GLU A 51 -5.26 17.61 2.62
C GLU A 51 -5.64 16.85 1.34
N THR A 52 -4.83 15.87 0.97
CA THR A 52 -5.11 15.01 -0.19
C THR A 52 -6.39 14.19 -0.01
N PHE A 53 -6.62 13.66 1.18
CA PHE A 53 -7.82 12.89 1.49
C PHE A 53 -9.08 13.75 1.41
N ASN A 54 -9.05 14.98 1.88
CA ASN A 54 -10.17 15.92 1.77
C ASN A 54 -10.50 16.20 0.29
N PHE A 55 -9.49 16.32 -0.57
CA PHE A 55 -9.71 16.43 -2.01
C PHE A 55 -10.41 15.17 -2.57
N VAL A 56 -9.94 13.97 -2.21
CA VAL A 56 -10.57 12.70 -2.63
C VAL A 56 -12.02 12.62 -2.13
N LYS A 57 -12.28 13.00 -0.88
CA LYS A 57 -13.63 13.04 -0.30
C LYS A 57 -14.58 13.93 -1.12
N GLU A 58 -14.18 15.16 -1.38
CA GLU A 58 -15.01 16.10 -2.14
C GLU A 58 -15.22 15.63 -3.58
N TYR A 59 -14.17 15.14 -4.25
CA TYR A 59 -14.29 14.62 -5.61
C TYR A 59 -15.22 13.42 -5.72
N THR A 60 -15.17 12.49 -4.74
CA THR A 60 -15.98 11.28 -4.76
C THR A 60 -17.40 11.45 -4.18
N LYS A 61 -17.66 12.57 -3.52
CA LYS A 61 -18.95 12.86 -2.87
C LYS A 61 -20.13 12.86 -3.84
N ILE A 62 -19.92 13.38 -5.05
CA ILE A 62 -20.95 13.50 -6.09
C ILE A 62 -21.45 12.14 -6.60
N TYR A 63 -20.68 11.07 -6.40
CA TYR A 63 -21.02 9.76 -6.92
C TYR A 63 -21.79 8.86 -5.92
N GLY A 64 -21.83 9.23 -4.64
CA GLY A 64 -22.57 8.48 -3.59
C GLY A 64 -22.11 7.04 -3.32
N HIS A 65 -20.96 6.62 -3.86
CA HIS A 65 -20.48 5.24 -3.85
C HIS A 65 -19.49 4.97 -2.72
N TYR A 66 -19.28 3.69 -2.43
CA TYR A 66 -18.13 3.27 -1.64
C TYR A 66 -16.84 3.56 -2.39
N VAL A 67 -15.84 4.04 -1.67
CA VAL A 67 -14.53 4.38 -2.20
C VAL A 67 -13.50 3.44 -1.61
N ASN A 68 -12.82 2.68 -2.46
CA ASN A 68 -11.66 1.90 -2.06
C ASN A 68 -10.39 2.66 -2.43
N ILE A 69 -9.55 2.95 -1.44
CA ILE A 69 -8.24 3.55 -1.67
C ILE A 69 -7.19 2.45 -1.58
N ASP A 70 -6.49 2.21 -2.68
CA ASP A 70 -5.33 1.31 -2.71
C ASP A 70 -4.06 2.14 -2.56
N PHE A 71 -3.38 1.98 -1.43
CA PHE A 71 -2.14 2.66 -1.17
C PHE A 71 -0.96 1.89 -1.76
N THR A 72 -0.15 2.62 -2.51
CA THR A 72 1.06 2.12 -3.16
C THR A 72 2.11 3.23 -3.23
N GLY A 73 3.17 3.06 -4.01
CA GLY A 73 4.20 4.08 -4.21
C GLY A 73 5.59 3.48 -4.12
N GLY A 74 6.53 4.13 -3.43
CA GLY A 74 7.76 3.49 -2.99
C GLY A 74 7.41 2.35 -2.02
N GLU A 75 7.45 2.61 -0.72
CA GLU A 75 6.89 1.69 0.27
C GLU A 75 6.07 2.48 1.30
N PRO A 76 4.74 2.34 1.32
CA PRO A 76 3.88 3.10 2.24
C PRO A 76 4.23 2.89 3.71
N THR A 77 4.59 1.66 4.10
CA THR A 77 4.79 1.26 5.50
C THR A 77 6.03 1.87 6.15
N VAL A 78 6.95 2.45 5.37
CA VAL A 78 8.14 3.14 5.92
C VAL A 78 7.84 4.56 6.39
N ASN A 79 6.68 5.12 6.03
CA ASN A 79 6.28 6.45 6.46
C ASN A 79 5.51 6.37 7.80
N PRO A 80 6.05 6.93 8.90
CA PRO A 80 5.36 6.89 10.20
C PRO A 80 3.98 7.55 10.18
N ALA A 81 3.83 8.68 9.47
CA ALA A 81 2.57 9.41 9.39
C ALA A 81 1.48 8.66 8.59
N PHE A 82 1.86 7.71 7.75
CA PHE A 82 0.93 6.89 6.98
C PHE A 82 0.03 6.04 7.88
N TRP A 83 0.58 5.48 8.94
CA TRP A 83 -0.16 4.63 9.86
C TRP A 83 -1.27 5.39 10.61
N ASP A 84 -0.92 6.54 11.16
CA ASP A 84 -1.88 7.38 11.90
C ASP A 84 -2.95 7.94 10.97
N PHE A 85 -2.58 8.25 9.74
CA PHE A 85 -3.51 8.67 8.71
C PHE A 85 -4.49 7.55 8.31
N ALA A 86 -3.99 6.33 8.05
CA ALA A 86 -4.84 5.21 7.67
C ALA A 86 -5.84 4.84 8.78
N GLU A 87 -5.41 4.83 10.04
CA GLU A 87 -6.29 4.67 11.20
C GLU A 87 -7.32 5.79 11.30
N HIS A 88 -6.92 7.04 11.04
CA HIS A 88 -7.86 8.16 11.02
C HIS A 88 -8.97 7.92 10.02
N VAL A 89 -8.65 7.51 8.79
CA VAL A 89 -9.65 7.28 7.74
C VAL A 89 -10.67 6.23 8.15
N ILE A 90 -10.23 5.06 8.62
CA ILE A 90 -11.16 3.97 8.96
C ILE A 90 -12.02 4.27 10.19
N ASN A 91 -11.55 5.13 11.10
CA ASN A 91 -12.26 5.51 12.31
C ASN A 91 -13.24 6.68 12.11
N THR A 92 -13.13 7.43 11.02
CA THR A 92 -13.94 8.64 10.82
C THR A 92 -14.83 8.61 9.58
N GLU A 93 -14.63 7.66 8.68
CA GLU A 93 -15.24 7.69 7.34
C GLU A 93 -15.77 6.33 6.88
N ASP A 94 -16.97 5.98 7.23
CA ASP A 94 -17.61 4.68 6.94
C ASP A 94 -17.70 4.33 5.44
N ARG A 95 -17.62 5.33 4.57
CA ARG A 95 -17.71 5.15 3.11
C ARG A 95 -16.40 4.68 2.48
N PHE A 96 -15.29 4.82 3.20
CA PHE A 96 -13.96 4.47 2.67
C PHE A 96 -13.52 3.09 3.13
N ARG A 97 -12.88 2.39 2.22
CA ARG A 97 -12.21 1.12 2.46
C ARG A 97 -10.77 1.25 2.00
N LEU A 98 -9.85 0.63 2.72
CA LEU A 98 -8.44 0.74 2.43
C LEU A 98 -7.87 -0.61 2.01
N SER A 99 -7.02 -0.60 0.98
CA SER A 99 -6.16 -1.70 0.61
C SER A 99 -4.71 -1.23 0.52
N LEU A 100 -3.77 -2.15 0.62
CA LEU A 100 -2.36 -1.86 0.68
C LEU A 100 -1.59 -2.72 -0.33
N THR A 101 -0.82 -2.07 -1.19
CA THR A 101 0.22 -2.71 -2.02
C THR A 101 1.59 -2.38 -1.44
N THR A 102 2.36 -3.39 -1.05
CA THR A 102 3.59 -3.26 -0.25
C THR A 102 4.62 -4.32 -0.62
N ASN A 103 5.89 -4.05 -0.35
CA ASN A 103 6.96 -5.04 -0.45
C ASN A 103 6.99 -6.06 0.71
N GLY A 104 6.12 -5.91 1.70
CA GLY A 104 5.95 -6.85 2.78
C GLY A 104 6.97 -6.76 3.92
N ALA A 105 7.94 -5.85 3.87
CA ALA A 105 9.05 -5.78 4.82
C ALA A 105 8.78 -4.86 6.02
N TRP A 106 7.53 -4.78 6.48
CA TRP A 106 7.21 -4.08 7.74
C TRP A 106 7.68 -4.88 8.97
N HIS A 107 7.76 -4.22 10.11
CA HIS A 107 8.09 -4.92 11.36
C HIS A 107 6.94 -5.87 11.76
N PRO A 108 7.20 -7.16 12.10
CA PRO A 108 6.17 -8.19 12.34
C PRO A 108 5.07 -7.79 13.33
N LYS A 109 5.41 -6.99 14.36
CA LYS A 109 4.42 -6.45 15.33
C LYS A 109 3.29 -5.64 14.68
N ASN A 110 3.50 -5.14 13.47
CA ASN A 110 2.52 -4.33 12.74
C ASN A 110 1.53 -5.20 11.94
N SER A 111 1.73 -6.51 11.83
CA SER A 111 0.85 -7.39 11.04
C SER A 111 -0.60 -7.33 11.52
N LYS A 112 -0.82 -7.36 12.85
CA LYS A 112 -2.16 -7.17 13.40
C LYS A 112 -2.73 -5.78 13.08
N ARG A 113 -1.94 -4.72 13.20
CA ARG A 113 -2.34 -3.35 12.86
C ARG A 113 -2.77 -3.24 11.40
N ILE A 114 -2.05 -3.90 10.49
CA ILE A 114 -2.41 -3.99 9.07
C ILE A 114 -3.80 -4.65 8.91
N ALA A 115 -4.02 -5.79 9.56
CA ALA A 115 -5.29 -6.50 9.47
C ALA A 115 -6.47 -5.71 10.06
N ASP A 116 -6.21 -4.87 11.06
CA ASP A 116 -7.23 -4.02 11.68
C ASP A 116 -7.59 -2.79 10.80
N ILE A 117 -6.66 -2.35 9.92
CA ILE A 117 -6.82 -1.15 9.09
C ILE A 117 -7.33 -1.49 7.67
N PHE A 118 -6.78 -2.52 7.04
CA PHE A 118 -6.99 -2.79 5.62
C PHE A 118 -7.94 -3.96 5.38
N GLU A 119 -8.76 -3.87 4.32
CA GLU A 119 -9.60 -4.99 3.88
C GLU A 119 -8.80 -6.04 3.12
N GLY A 120 -7.67 -5.66 2.53
CA GLY A 120 -6.81 -6.55 1.78
C GLY A 120 -5.41 -6.00 1.59
N VAL A 121 -4.46 -6.91 1.41
CA VAL A 121 -3.05 -6.59 1.21
C VAL A 121 -2.52 -7.33 -0.02
N THR A 122 -1.91 -6.58 -0.93
CA THR A 122 -1.11 -7.14 -2.02
C THR A 122 0.36 -7.05 -1.64
N VAL A 123 0.99 -8.19 -1.41
CA VAL A 123 2.42 -8.28 -1.11
C VAL A 123 3.20 -8.57 -2.38
N SER A 124 4.10 -7.66 -2.76
CA SER A 124 5.06 -7.88 -3.84
C SER A 124 6.28 -8.61 -3.28
N TYR A 125 6.44 -9.89 -3.60
CA TYR A 125 7.61 -10.66 -3.23
C TYR A 125 8.75 -10.42 -4.23
N HIS A 126 9.88 -9.93 -3.74
CA HIS A 126 11.04 -9.55 -4.54
C HIS A 126 12.18 -10.57 -4.35
N ALA A 127 12.37 -11.47 -5.31
CA ALA A 127 13.38 -12.52 -5.24
C ALA A 127 14.82 -12.00 -5.11
N GLU A 128 15.12 -10.81 -5.68
CA GLU A 128 16.42 -10.15 -5.57
C GLU A 128 16.71 -9.52 -4.19
N ALA A 129 15.72 -9.42 -3.30
CA ALA A 129 15.90 -8.83 -2.00
C ALA A 129 16.86 -9.65 -1.11
N ASP A 130 17.49 -8.99 -0.14
CA ASP A 130 18.34 -9.67 0.87
C ASP A 130 17.59 -10.80 1.57
N ILE A 131 18.31 -11.90 1.88
CA ILE A 131 17.72 -13.11 2.48
C ILE A 131 16.99 -12.83 3.80
N LYS A 132 17.44 -11.86 4.59
CA LYS A 132 16.79 -11.49 5.85
C LYS A 132 15.46 -10.80 5.58
N LEU A 133 15.42 -9.92 4.57
CA LEU A 133 14.18 -9.25 4.15
C LEU A 133 13.19 -10.27 3.57
N LYS A 134 13.64 -11.18 2.71
CA LYS A 134 12.80 -12.28 2.20
C LYS A 134 12.20 -13.11 3.33
N SER A 135 13.00 -13.50 4.30
CA SER A 135 12.54 -14.26 5.47
C SER A 135 11.50 -13.48 6.29
N GLN A 136 11.72 -12.18 6.49
CA GLN A 136 10.77 -11.30 7.18
C GLN A 136 9.45 -11.17 6.42
N VAL A 137 9.49 -11.04 5.09
CA VAL A 137 8.29 -10.98 4.26
C VAL A 137 7.47 -12.27 4.37
N LEU A 138 8.12 -13.42 4.30
CA LEU A 138 7.44 -14.71 4.45
C LEU A 138 6.81 -14.89 5.84
N GLU A 139 7.49 -14.43 6.89
CA GLU A 139 6.94 -14.40 8.25
C GLU A 139 5.71 -13.48 8.32
N ASN A 140 5.81 -12.27 7.77
CA ASN A 140 4.72 -11.30 7.75
C ASN A 140 3.50 -11.81 6.98
N ILE A 141 3.69 -12.51 5.86
CA ILE A 141 2.59 -13.15 5.11
C ILE A 141 1.90 -14.20 5.99
N LYS A 142 2.64 -15.03 6.72
CA LYS A 142 2.06 -16.03 7.65
C LYS A 142 1.26 -15.36 8.76
N LEU A 143 1.82 -14.32 9.38
CA LEU A 143 1.13 -13.57 10.44
C LEU A 143 -0.14 -12.90 9.94
N LEU A 144 -0.13 -12.34 8.73
CA LEU A 144 -1.34 -11.79 8.13
C LEU A 144 -2.38 -12.90 7.83
N HIS A 145 -1.92 -14.03 7.29
CA HIS A 145 -2.84 -15.15 6.98
C HIS A 145 -3.58 -15.65 8.24
N GLU A 146 -2.90 -15.67 9.38
CA GLU A 146 -3.50 -16.04 10.66
C GLU A 146 -4.62 -15.09 11.11
N THR A 147 -4.63 -13.84 10.64
CA THR A 147 -5.71 -12.87 10.95
C THR A 147 -6.96 -13.07 10.11
N GLY A 148 -6.90 -13.83 9.02
CA GLY A 148 -8.00 -14.03 8.09
C GLY A 148 -8.21 -12.90 7.07
N ILE A 149 -7.34 -11.87 7.04
CA ILE A 149 -7.40 -10.81 6.03
C ILE A 149 -7.16 -11.38 4.63
N TRP A 150 -7.76 -10.74 3.62
CA TRP A 150 -7.46 -11.11 2.24
C TRP A 150 -6.02 -10.71 1.85
N ILE A 151 -5.28 -11.68 1.29
CA ILE A 151 -3.89 -11.49 0.87
C ILE A 151 -3.72 -11.96 -0.56
N GLN A 152 -3.08 -11.13 -1.38
CA GLN A 152 -2.54 -11.50 -2.67
C GLN A 152 -1.01 -11.40 -2.61
N VAL A 153 -0.31 -12.42 -3.09
CA VAL A 153 1.14 -12.37 -3.25
C VAL A 153 1.48 -12.31 -4.74
N ASN A 154 2.12 -11.23 -5.14
CA ASN A 154 2.68 -11.07 -6.47
C ASN A 154 4.18 -11.40 -6.42
N VAL A 155 4.58 -12.49 -7.08
CA VAL A 155 6.00 -12.82 -7.20
C VAL A 155 6.58 -12.03 -8.36
N MET A 156 7.55 -11.16 -8.04
CA MET A 156 8.22 -10.33 -9.02
C MET A 156 9.30 -11.15 -9.73
N MET A 157 8.97 -11.64 -10.93
CA MET A 157 9.86 -12.49 -11.73
C MET A 157 11.12 -11.72 -12.16
N HIS A 158 12.28 -12.24 -11.79
CA HIS A 158 13.58 -11.69 -12.16
C HIS A 158 14.44 -12.75 -12.84
N VAL A 159 15.09 -12.42 -13.96
CA VAL A 159 15.82 -13.39 -14.78
C VAL A 159 16.89 -14.15 -14.00
N ASP A 160 17.62 -13.47 -13.11
CA ASP A 160 18.71 -14.08 -12.33
C ASP A 160 18.22 -14.87 -11.11
N TYR A 161 16.93 -14.78 -10.76
CA TYR A 161 16.30 -15.45 -9.60
C TYR A 161 15.08 -16.29 -9.99
N PHE A 162 14.99 -16.66 -11.27
CA PHE A 162 13.83 -17.38 -11.80
C PHE A 162 13.52 -18.67 -11.05
N ASP A 163 14.54 -19.39 -10.61
CA ASP A 163 14.38 -20.65 -9.86
C ASP A 163 13.86 -20.44 -8.43
N GLU A 164 13.88 -19.21 -7.91
CA GLU A 164 13.29 -18.84 -6.60
C GLU A 164 11.83 -18.39 -6.74
N CYS A 165 11.40 -18.02 -7.93
CA CYS A 165 10.05 -17.53 -8.19
C CYS A 165 9.07 -18.67 -8.43
#